data_0b61a83f5ce47a1138919e95ebb6e7e0
#
_entry.id   0b61a83f5ce47a1138919e95ebb6e7e0
#
_cell.length_a   1.000
_cell.length_b   1.000
_cell.length_c   1.000
_cell.angle_alpha   90.00
_cell.angle_beta   90.00
_cell.angle_gamma   90.00
#
_symmetry.space_group_name_H-M   'P 1'
#
loop_
_entity.id
_entity.type
_entity.pdbx_description
1 polymer ?
#
loop_
_entity_poly.entity_id
_entity_poly.type
_entity_poly.pdbx_seq_one_letter_code
_entity_poly.pdbx_strand_id
1 'polypeptide(L)'
;KHTTAYEIRLSLVGSEMCIRDSPSAGACGGQFTANTMACVSEVMGLALPYSSGAPAPYEDRDKYAYESGKQIMDLIEKNIRPRDIVTRKSLENAATIVAATGGSTNAGLHLPAIAHECGIKFSLDDVVEIFKRTPYIADLKPGGQYVAKDVYEAGGVPIIIKTLFEGGYIHGDCMTVTGKTIEENLKDVEFNENQKVIRPYNKPLSPTGGVVGLKGNLAPDGAIVKVAGLVNTFFEGYARCFDCEEDAFECVSKKGYENGEVKVIRYEGPKGGPGMREMLSTTAALSGQDVGGKVALITDGRFSGGTRGLCVGHVGPEAATGGP
;
A
#
# COMPACT_ATOMS: atom_id res chain seq x y z
N LYS A 1 23.56 30.08 -8.90
CA LYS A 1 22.89 29.35 -9.98
C LYS A 1 21.44 29.77 -9.92
N HIS A 2 20.93 30.42 -10.95
CA HIS A 2 19.51 30.77 -11.05
C HIS A 2 18.74 29.49 -11.43
N THR A 3 17.92 28.99 -10.55
CA THR A 3 16.96 27.92 -10.84
C THR A 3 15.95 28.45 -11.84
N THR A 4 15.77 27.80 -12.97
CA THR A 4 14.83 28.26 -14.00
C THR A 4 13.40 28.13 -13.49
N ALA A 5 12.49 28.97 -13.99
CA ALA A 5 11.07 28.87 -13.64
C ALA A 5 10.45 27.48 -13.96
N TYR A 6 11.11 26.75 -14.87
CA TYR A 6 10.76 25.38 -15.23
C TYR A 6 11.17 24.37 -14.15
N GLU A 7 12.41 24.48 -13.62
CA GLU A 7 12.89 23.62 -12.53
C GLU A 7 12.09 23.86 -11.23
N ILE A 8 11.69 25.11 -10.96
CA ILE A 8 10.81 25.44 -9.84
C ILE A 8 9.43 24.81 -10.04
N ARG A 9 8.86 24.83 -11.25
CA ARG A 9 7.58 24.18 -11.54
C ARG A 9 7.62 22.66 -11.35
N LEU A 10 8.69 21.99 -11.76
CA LEU A 10 8.85 20.53 -11.60
C LEU A 10 8.98 20.12 -10.13
N SER A 11 9.73 20.89 -9.32
CA SER A 11 9.79 20.65 -7.88
C SER A 11 8.44 20.94 -7.19
N LEU A 12 7.67 21.90 -7.66
CA LEU A 12 6.33 22.22 -7.16
C LEU A 12 5.30 21.14 -7.51
N VAL A 13 5.37 20.52 -8.70
CA VAL A 13 4.45 19.45 -9.09
C VAL A 13 4.52 18.26 -8.13
N GLY A 14 5.73 17.82 -7.75
CA GLY A 14 5.89 16.78 -6.75
C GLY A 14 5.40 17.21 -5.36
N SER A 15 5.69 18.46 -4.97
CA SER A 15 5.23 19.03 -3.70
C SER A 15 3.70 19.21 -3.66
N GLU A 16 3.09 19.68 -4.74
CA GLU A 16 1.63 19.83 -4.83
C GLU A 16 0.90 18.50 -4.76
N MET A 17 1.42 17.44 -5.38
CA MET A 17 0.84 16.11 -5.25
C MET A 17 0.86 15.65 -3.79
N CYS A 18 2.00 15.81 -3.11
CA CYS A 18 2.10 15.49 -1.67
C CYS A 18 1.17 16.35 -0.82
N ILE A 19 1.06 17.66 -1.07
CA ILE A 19 0.16 18.58 -0.34
C ILE A 19 -1.30 18.19 -0.56
N ARG A 20 -1.70 17.88 -1.79
CA ARG A 20 -3.08 17.48 -2.11
C ARG A 20 -3.46 16.13 -1.55
N ASP A 21 -2.55 15.16 -1.59
CA ASP A 21 -2.79 13.78 -1.22
C ASP A 21 -2.45 13.47 0.24
N SER A 22 -1.70 14.36 0.90
CA SER A 22 -1.35 14.28 2.33
C SER A 22 -1.77 15.56 3.08
N PRO A 23 -3.06 15.90 3.11
CA PRO A 23 -3.53 17.16 3.68
C PRO A 23 -3.52 17.20 5.21
N SER A 24 -3.18 16.10 5.87
CA SER A 24 -3.23 15.96 7.33
C SER A 24 -2.09 15.12 7.88
N ALA A 25 -2.01 15.09 9.22
CA ALA A 25 -1.03 14.30 9.95
C ALA A 25 -1.29 12.79 9.87
N GLY A 26 -0.23 11.99 10.00
CA GLY A 26 -0.20 10.54 10.01
C GLY A 26 1.24 10.06 9.87
N ALA A 27 1.48 8.76 9.72
CA ALA A 27 2.77 8.25 9.21
C ALA A 27 2.96 8.69 7.75
N CYS A 28 1.86 8.70 7.00
CA CYS A 28 1.55 9.46 5.78
C CYS A 28 0.13 10.00 5.91
N GLY A 29 -0.24 11.01 5.11
CA GLY A 29 -1.59 11.58 5.16
C GLY A 29 -2.71 10.67 4.63
N GLY A 30 -2.41 9.70 3.78
CA GLY A 30 -3.38 8.74 3.23
C GLY A 30 -2.93 7.29 3.40
N GLN A 31 -3.66 6.35 2.79
CA GLN A 31 -3.34 4.92 2.79
C GLN A 31 -2.24 4.61 1.74
N PHE A 32 -1.11 5.30 1.90
CA PHE A 32 0.10 5.14 1.12
C PHE A 32 0.94 4.01 1.73
N THR A 33 2.20 3.84 1.29
CA THR A 33 3.00 2.68 1.71
C THR A 33 3.24 2.67 3.22
N ALA A 34 3.56 3.82 3.84
CA ALA A 34 3.84 3.90 5.28
C ALA A 34 2.63 3.49 6.13
N ASN A 35 1.43 4.05 5.87
CA ASN A 35 0.23 3.67 6.61
C ASN A 35 -0.23 2.24 6.29
N THR A 36 -0.05 1.78 5.05
CA THR A 36 -0.31 0.37 4.69
C THR A 36 0.53 -0.56 5.57
N MET A 37 1.84 -0.31 5.67
CA MET A 37 2.73 -1.15 6.48
C MET A 37 2.51 -0.95 8.00
N ALA A 38 2.04 0.22 8.43
CA ALA A 38 1.58 0.45 9.79
C ALA A 38 0.38 -0.44 10.14
N CYS A 39 -0.64 -0.48 9.30
CA CYS A 39 -1.77 -1.42 9.45
C CYS A 39 -1.32 -2.89 9.43
N VAL A 40 -0.40 -3.22 8.53
CA VAL A 40 0.20 -4.56 8.43
C VAL A 40 0.91 -4.95 9.72
N SER A 41 1.76 -4.08 10.28
CA SER A 41 2.50 -4.39 11.51
C SER A 41 1.58 -4.67 12.69
N GLU A 42 0.46 -3.96 12.79
CA GLU A 42 -0.51 -4.14 13.87
C GLU A 42 -1.32 -5.45 13.72
N VAL A 43 -1.83 -5.74 12.50
CA VAL A 43 -2.58 -6.98 12.26
C VAL A 43 -1.71 -8.23 12.28
N MET A 44 -0.42 -8.11 11.96
CA MET A 44 0.55 -9.20 12.13
C MET A 44 0.90 -9.47 13.59
N GLY A 45 0.52 -8.59 14.50
CA GLY A 45 0.85 -8.70 15.91
C GLY A 45 2.23 -8.14 16.29
N LEU A 46 2.91 -7.40 15.38
CA LEU A 46 4.25 -6.84 15.60
C LEU A 46 4.24 -5.41 16.18
N ALA A 47 3.08 -4.78 16.30
CA ALA A 47 2.91 -3.48 16.92
C ALA A 47 1.81 -3.54 17.99
N LEU A 48 1.88 -2.63 18.97
CA LEU A 48 0.84 -2.49 19.97
C LEU A 48 -0.47 -2.01 19.33
N PRO A 49 -1.64 -2.51 19.76
CA PRO A 49 -2.93 -2.00 19.27
C PRO A 49 -3.01 -0.47 19.37
N TYR A 50 -3.57 0.17 18.32
CA TYR A 50 -3.68 1.62 18.12
C TYR A 50 -2.37 2.37 17.82
N SER A 51 -1.18 1.79 18.09
CA SER A 51 0.09 2.50 18.02
C SER A 51 0.49 2.94 16.63
N SER A 52 0.24 2.07 15.64
CA SER A 52 0.67 2.31 14.26
C SER A 52 -0.18 3.36 13.55
N GLY A 53 -1.44 3.53 13.95
CA GLY A 53 -2.35 4.51 13.36
C GLY A 53 -2.28 5.91 13.99
N ALA A 54 -1.65 6.07 15.16
CA ALA A 54 -1.60 7.35 15.87
C ALA A 54 -0.87 8.43 15.05
N PRO A 55 -1.50 9.61 14.81
CA PRO A 55 -0.87 10.68 14.03
C PRO A 55 0.40 11.21 14.68
N ALA A 56 1.43 11.51 13.87
CA ALA A 56 2.76 11.91 14.36
C ALA A 56 2.77 13.08 15.36
N PRO A 57 1.94 14.15 15.22
CA PRO A 57 1.94 15.28 16.15
C PRO A 57 1.06 15.07 17.40
N TYR A 58 0.44 13.90 17.58
CA TYR A 58 -0.40 13.63 18.74
C TYR A 58 0.46 13.12 19.90
N GLU A 59 0.17 13.57 21.12
CA GLU A 59 0.83 13.14 22.36
C GLU A 59 0.73 11.63 22.60
N ASP A 60 -0.30 10.99 22.06
CA ASP A 60 -0.45 9.54 22.09
C ASP A 60 0.76 8.80 21.49
N ARG A 61 1.49 9.41 20.56
CA ARG A 61 2.72 8.82 20.00
C ARG A 61 3.79 8.60 21.05
N ASP A 62 3.98 9.57 21.93
CA ASP A 62 4.98 9.47 23.02
C ASP A 62 4.59 8.36 24.01
N LYS A 63 3.30 8.24 24.33
CA LYS A 63 2.77 7.14 25.14
C LYS A 63 3.06 5.78 24.48
N TYR A 64 2.73 5.62 23.20
CA TYR A 64 2.98 4.35 22.51
C TYR A 64 4.47 4.05 22.36
N ALA A 65 5.32 5.04 22.17
CA ALA A 65 6.77 4.87 22.14
C ALA A 65 7.28 4.33 23.50
N TYR A 66 6.82 4.92 24.60
CA TYR A 66 7.17 4.47 25.96
C TYR A 66 6.66 3.04 26.24
N GLU A 67 5.39 2.75 25.94
CA GLU A 67 4.82 1.42 26.16
C GLU A 67 5.48 0.36 25.26
N SER A 68 5.89 0.71 24.05
CA SER A 68 6.67 -0.20 23.20
C SER A 68 8.02 -0.55 23.80
N GLY A 69 8.69 0.43 24.45
CA GLY A 69 9.94 0.21 25.17
C GLY A 69 9.76 -0.73 26.38
N LYS A 70 8.66 -0.62 27.10
CA LYS A 70 8.33 -1.57 28.17
C LYS A 70 8.02 -2.96 27.64
N GLN A 71 7.21 -3.02 26.58
CA GLN A 71 6.78 -4.28 26.00
C GLN A 71 7.94 -5.10 25.44
N ILE A 72 8.97 -4.48 24.86
CA ILE A 72 10.14 -5.22 24.39
C ILE A 72 10.88 -5.92 25.53
N MET A 73 10.90 -5.34 26.74
CA MET A 73 11.50 -5.97 27.92
C MET A 73 10.73 -7.23 28.31
N ASP A 74 9.39 -7.16 28.34
CA ASP A 74 8.54 -8.31 28.59
C ASP A 74 8.74 -9.43 27.58
N LEU A 75 8.88 -9.07 26.29
CA LEU A 75 9.13 -10.04 25.21
C LEU A 75 10.48 -10.74 25.39
N ILE A 76 11.52 -10.00 25.80
CA ILE A 76 12.84 -10.55 26.07
C ILE A 76 12.77 -11.53 27.26
N GLU A 77 12.12 -11.15 28.36
CA GLU A 77 11.95 -12.02 29.54
C GLU A 77 11.20 -13.30 29.20
N LYS A 78 10.16 -13.22 28.39
CA LYS A 78 9.34 -14.36 27.94
C LYS A 78 9.98 -15.12 26.77
N ASN A 79 11.12 -14.66 26.26
CA ASN A 79 11.79 -15.20 25.08
C ASN A 79 10.87 -15.31 23.85
N ILE A 80 9.99 -14.33 23.66
CA ILE A 80 9.10 -14.23 22.49
C ILE A 80 9.83 -13.43 21.41
N ARG A 81 10.09 -14.06 20.27
CA ARG A 81 10.82 -13.48 19.15
C ARG A 81 9.86 -13.07 18.02
N PRO A 82 10.24 -12.15 17.12
CA PRO A 82 9.44 -11.82 15.94
C PRO A 82 9.03 -13.06 15.11
N ARG A 83 9.91 -14.06 15.01
CA ARG A 83 9.65 -15.32 14.28
C ARG A 83 8.64 -16.24 14.98
N ASP A 84 8.34 -16.00 16.24
CA ASP A 84 7.30 -16.74 16.98
C ASP A 84 5.91 -16.10 16.72
N ILE A 85 5.88 -14.80 16.36
CA ILE A 85 4.67 -14.04 16.03
C ILE A 85 4.35 -14.13 14.54
N VAL A 86 5.38 -14.00 13.67
CA VAL A 86 5.18 -14.05 12.22
C VAL A 86 4.96 -15.50 11.79
N THR A 87 3.75 -15.80 11.38
CA THR A 87 3.30 -17.11 10.91
C THR A 87 2.66 -16.98 9.54
N ARG A 88 2.35 -18.11 8.88
CA ARG A 88 1.57 -18.09 7.63
C ARG A 88 0.24 -17.37 7.83
N LYS A 89 -0.48 -17.64 8.94
CA LYS A 89 -1.75 -16.99 9.26
C LYS A 89 -1.62 -15.48 9.46
N SER A 90 -0.58 -15.03 10.17
CA SER A 90 -0.37 -13.58 10.36
C SER A 90 -0.02 -12.86 9.05
N LEU A 91 0.67 -13.52 8.11
CA LEU A 91 0.90 -13.00 6.76
C LEU A 91 -0.39 -12.95 5.92
N GLU A 92 -1.29 -13.92 6.09
CA GLU A 92 -2.63 -13.89 5.48
C GLU A 92 -3.47 -12.73 6.03
N ASN A 93 -3.44 -12.51 7.35
CA ASN A 93 -4.04 -11.33 7.97
C ASN A 93 -3.47 -10.02 7.41
N ALA A 94 -2.16 -9.97 7.20
CA ALA A 94 -1.49 -8.81 6.62
C ALA A 94 -1.97 -8.53 5.19
N ALA A 95 -2.05 -9.54 4.33
CA ALA A 95 -2.59 -9.38 2.99
C ALA A 95 -4.06 -8.96 3.01
N THR A 96 -4.85 -9.51 3.93
CA THR A 96 -6.26 -9.14 4.12
C THR A 96 -6.43 -7.66 4.43
N ILE A 97 -5.68 -7.10 5.38
CA ILE A 97 -5.82 -5.67 5.72
C ILE A 97 -5.37 -4.76 4.58
N VAL A 98 -4.35 -5.14 3.81
CA VAL A 98 -3.93 -4.40 2.60
C VAL A 98 -5.05 -4.32 1.57
N ALA A 99 -5.70 -5.45 1.28
CA ALA A 99 -6.83 -5.52 0.36
C ALA A 99 -8.02 -4.70 0.85
N ALA A 100 -8.38 -4.86 2.12
CA ALA A 100 -9.54 -4.22 2.74
C ALA A 100 -9.41 -2.69 2.85
N THR A 101 -8.20 -2.17 2.88
CA THR A 101 -7.92 -0.72 2.99
C THR A 101 -7.54 -0.07 1.67
N GLY A 102 -7.50 -0.81 0.56
CA GLY A 102 -7.00 -0.29 -0.71
C GLY A 102 -5.54 0.19 -0.58
N GLY A 103 -4.73 -0.58 0.14
CA GLY A 103 -3.36 -0.23 0.50
C GLY A 103 -2.41 -0.11 -0.69
N SER A 104 -1.13 0.08 -0.39
CA SER A 104 -0.09 0.21 -1.39
C SER A 104 0.22 -1.12 -2.07
N THR A 105 0.44 -1.08 -3.38
CA THR A 105 0.96 -2.21 -4.16
C THR A 105 2.33 -2.70 -3.66
N ASN A 106 3.10 -1.83 -2.98
CA ASN A 106 4.37 -2.20 -2.36
C ASN A 106 4.26 -3.32 -1.31
N ALA A 107 3.08 -3.53 -0.73
CA ALA A 107 2.83 -4.68 0.15
C ALA A 107 3.03 -6.02 -0.58
N GLY A 108 2.75 -6.08 -1.89
CA GLY A 108 3.03 -7.26 -2.73
C GLY A 108 4.51 -7.63 -2.83
N LEU A 109 5.41 -6.69 -2.52
CA LEU A 109 6.85 -6.93 -2.37
C LEU A 109 7.23 -7.19 -0.91
N HIS A 110 6.72 -6.37 0.02
CA HIS A 110 7.13 -6.41 1.43
C HIS A 110 6.67 -7.69 2.14
N LEU A 111 5.45 -8.17 1.90
CA LEU A 111 4.93 -9.36 2.56
C LEU A 111 5.73 -10.64 2.18
N PRO A 112 6.01 -10.92 0.90
CA PRO A 112 6.90 -12.01 0.53
C PRO A 112 8.32 -11.87 1.08
N ALA A 113 8.86 -10.64 1.18
CA ALA A 113 10.17 -10.39 1.76
C ALA A 113 10.21 -10.74 3.26
N ILE A 114 9.21 -10.30 4.04
CA ILE A 114 9.07 -10.64 5.46
C ILE A 114 8.93 -12.18 5.62
N ALA A 115 8.11 -12.80 4.78
CA ALA A 115 7.93 -14.25 4.80
C ALA A 115 9.24 -14.99 4.53
N HIS A 116 10.03 -14.55 3.54
CA HIS A 116 11.33 -15.10 3.20
C HIS A 116 12.28 -15.06 4.39
N GLU A 117 12.41 -13.92 5.05
CA GLU A 117 13.24 -13.75 6.24
C GLU A 117 12.80 -14.64 7.41
N CYS A 118 11.52 -14.95 7.50
CA CYS A 118 10.97 -15.86 8.49
C CYS A 118 11.02 -17.34 8.08
N GLY A 119 11.50 -17.66 6.86
CA GLY A 119 11.52 -19.03 6.32
C GLY A 119 10.13 -19.57 5.95
N ILE A 120 9.16 -18.68 5.71
CA ILE A 120 7.78 -19.04 5.38
C ILE A 120 7.57 -18.89 3.88
N LYS A 121 7.02 -19.93 3.24
CA LYS A 121 6.63 -19.85 1.83
C LYS A 121 5.37 -19.00 1.70
N PHE A 122 5.51 -17.81 1.11
CA PHE A 122 4.43 -16.87 0.84
C PHE A 122 4.76 -16.03 -0.39
N SER A 123 4.06 -16.25 -1.48
CA SER A 123 4.33 -15.68 -2.79
C SER A 123 3.37 -14.54 -3.13
N LEU A 124 3.61 -13.85 -4.24
CA LEU A 124 2.67 -12.88 -4.78
C LEU A 124 1.33 -13.54 -5.14
N ASP A 125 1.33 -14.77 -5.62
CA ASP A 125 0.09 -15.51 -5.92
C ASP A 125 -0.76 -15.72 -4.67
N ASP A 126 -0.13 -16.03 -3.51
CA ASP A 126 -0.83 -16.12 -2.23
C ASP A 126 -1.49 -14.79 -1.85
N VAL A 127 -0.75 -13.68 -2.02
CA VAL A 127 -1.27 -12.32 -1.77
C VAL A 127 -2.47 -12.03 -2.66
N VAL A 128 -2.37 -12.35 -3.95
CA VAL A 128 -3.44 -12.11 -4.95
C VAL A 128 -4.70 -12.91 -4.63
N GLU A 129 -4.59 -14.17 -4.22
CA GLU A 129 -5.74 -15.00 -3.85
C GLU A 129 -6.47 -14.44 -2.60
N ILE A 130 -5.71 -13.90 -1.64
CA ILE A 130 -6.32 -13.23 -0.47
C ILE A 130 -7.03 -11.95 -0.89
N PHE A 131 -6.44 -11.16 -1.80
CA PHE A 131 -7.06 -9.92 -2.30
C PHE A 131 -8.41 -10.17 -2.99
N LYS A 132 -8.54 -11.25 -3.75
CA LYS A 132 -9.78 -11.61 -4.46
C LYS A 132 -10.95 -11.90 -3.51
N ARG A 133 -10.68 -12.49 -2.35
CA ARG A 133 -11.73 -12.89 -1.38
C ARG A 133 -12.00 -11.84 -0.31
N THR A 134 -11.21 -10.78 -0.21
CA THR A 134 -11.30 -9.77 0.84
C THR A 134 -12.13 -8.58 0.38
N PRO A 135 -13.14 -8.13 1.14
CA PRO A 135 -13.91 -6.95 0.78
C PRO A 135 -13.09 -5.66 0.98
N TYR A 136 -13.29 -4.66 0.11
CA TYR A 136 -12.77 -3.32 0.29
C TYR A 136 -13.71 -2.51 1.18
N ILE A 137 -13.26 -2.13 2.39
CA ILE A 137 -14.12 -1.54 3.43
C ILE A 137 -13.68 -0.15 3.88
N ALA A 138 -12.44 0.27 3.62
CA ALA A 138 -11.92 1.54 4.11
C ALA A 138 -11.86 2.59 2.99
N ASP A 139 -12.65 3.67 3.12
CA ASP A 139 -12.80 4.72 2.10
C ASP A 139 -11.65 5.75 2.17
N LEU A 140 -10.41 5.31 1.92
CA LEU A 140 -9.19 6.06 2.18
C LEU A 140 -8.52 6.58 0.90
N LYS A 141 -7.97 7.79 0.98
CA LYS A 141 -7.09 8.33 -0.08
C LYS A 141 -5.88 7.39 -0.30
N PRO A 142 -5.44 7.23 -1.56
CA PRO A 142 -5.76 8.00 -2.75
C PRO A 142 -7.04 7.57 -3.48
N GLY A 143 -7.60 6.40 -3.22
CA GLY A 143 -8.79 5.87 -3.90
C GLY A 143 -10.12 6.37 -3.35
N GLY A 144 -10.16 6.77 -2.10
CA GLY A 144 -11.34 7.21 -1.37
C GLY A 144 -11.28 8.66 -0.90
N GLN A 145 -12.08 8.99 0.11
CA GLN A 145 -12.32 10.36 0.56
C GLN A 145 -11.52 10.74 1.81
N TYR A 146 -11.34 9.81 2.73
CA TYR A 146 -10.79 10.05 4.07
C TYR A 146 -9.27 9.90 4.12
N VAL A 147 -8.67 10.44 5.17
CA VAL A 147 -7.23 10.42 5.42
C VAL A 147 -6.87 9.56 6.64
N ALA A 148 -5.58 9.33 6.87
CA ALA A 148 -5.11 8.48 7.97
C ALA A 148 -5.57 8.95 9.36
N LYS A 149 -5.63 10.27 9.57
CA LYS A 149 -6.16 10.87 10.80
C LYS A 149 -7.61 10.45 11.05
N ASP A 150 -8.44 10.44 10.02
CA ASP A 150 -9.84 10.05 10.14
C ASP A 150 -10.00 8.59 10.57
N VAL A 151 -9.08 7.71 10.15
CA VAL A 151 -9.03 6.32 10.61
C VAL A 151 -8.76 6.26 12.11
N TYR A 152 -7.77 7.02 12.59
CA TYR A 152 -7.43 7.05 14.00
C TYR A 152 -8.61 7.54 14.86
N GLU A 153 -9.27 8.61 14.43
CA GLU A 153 -10.44 9.18 15.10
C GLU A 153 -11.69 8.27 15.03
N ALA A 154 -11.78 7.42 13.99
CA ALA A 154 -12.85 6.43 13.84
C ALA A 154 -12.69 5.19 14.75
N GLY A 155 -11.53 5.04 15.40
CA GLY A 155 -11.21 3.90 16.27
C GLY A 155 -9.90 3.18 15.92
N GLY A 156 -9.11 3.75 15.00
CA GLY A 156 -7.77 3.27 14.65
C GLY A 156 -7.75 1.97 13.84
N VAL A 157 -6.58 1.37 13.75
CA VAL A 157 -6.38 0.08 13.06
C VAL A 157 -7.20 -1.05 13.71
N PRO A 158 -7.37 -1.11 15.05
CA PRO A 158 -8.16 -2.16 15.69
C PRO A 158 -9.61 -2.27 15.18
N ILE A 159 -10.27 -1.15 14.81
CA ILE A 159 -11.65 -1.23 14.28
C ILE A 159 -11.69 -1.91 12.89
N ILE A 160 -10.65 -1.71 12.07
CA ILE A 160 -10.52 -2.39 10.78
C ILE A 160 -10.35 -3.89 11.02
N ILE A 161 -9.44 -4.27 11.95
CA ILE A 161 -9.17 -5.67 12.29
C ILE A 161 -10.43 -6.32 12.86
N LYS A 162 -11.15 -5.63 13.76
CA LYS A 162 -12.40 -6.11 14.36
C LYS A 162 -13.47 -6.41 13.31
N THR A 163 -13.68 -5.46 12.40
CA THR A 163 -14.65 -5.60 11.31
C THR A 163 -14.34 -6.80 10.43
N LEU A 164 -13.07 -7.00 10.07
CA LEU A 164 -12.64 -8.13 9.25
C LEU A 164 -12.69 -9.45 10.03
N PHE A 165 -12.41 -9.44 11.33
CA PHE A 165 -12.49 -10.61 12.19
C PHE A 165 -13.95 -11.10 12.32
N GLU A 166 -14.89 -10.20 12.55
CA GLU A 166 -16.34 -10.51 12.61
C GLU A 166 -16.88 -11.05 11.28
N GLY A 167 -16.28 -10.63 10.16
CA GLY A 167 -16.57 -11.15 8.83
C GLY A 167 -15.91 -12.50 8.50
N GLY A 168 -15.06 -13.03 9.40
CA GLY A 168 -14.34 -14.30 9.19
C GLY A 168 -13.13 -14.18 8.26
N TYR A 169 -12.61 -12.97 8.02
CA TYR A 169 -11.46 -12.72 7.13
C TYR A 169 -10.11 -12.70 7.85
N ILE A 170 -10.09 -12.65 9.19
CA ILE A 170 -8.89 -12.58 10.02
C ILE A 170 -8.77 -13.82 10.90
N HIS A 171 -7.58 -14.40 10.96
CA HIS A 171 -7.22 -15.45 11.92
C HIS A 171 -7.00 -14.82 13.29
N GLY A 172 -7.95 -14.99 14.20
CA GLY A 172 -7.92 -14.39 15.53
C GLY A 172 -6.95 -15.05 16.50
N ASP A 173 -6.54 -16.29 16.22
CA ASP A 173 -5.64 -17.11 17.05
C ASP A 173 -4.14 -16.74 16.91
N CYS A 174 -3.80 -15.76 16.09
CA CYS A 174 -2.42 -15.30 15.93
C CYS A 174 -1.93 -14.57 17.18
N MET A 175 -0.74 -14.96 17.68
CA MET A 175 -0.03 -14.31 18.77
C MET A 175 0.40 -12.90 18.40
N THR A 176 0.43 -12.00 19.38
CA THR A 176 0.88 -10.61 19.21
C THR A 176 1.95 -10.22 20.25
N VAL A 177 2.59 -9.08 20.03
CA VAL A 177 3.56 -8.50 20.98
C VAL A 177 2.98 -8.24 22.37
N THR A 178 1.65 -8.17 22.52
CA THR A 178 1.03 -8.00 23.83
C THR A 178 1.08 -9.29 24.70
N GLY A 179 1.52 -10.41 24.12
CA GLY A 179 1.44 -11.73 24.74
C GLY A 179 0.03 -12.33 24.72
N LYS A 180 -0.89 -11.71 24.00
CA LYS A 180 -2.27 -12.16 23.76
C LYS A 180 -2.48 -12.41 22.27
N THR A 181 -3.55 -13.13 21.94
CA THR A 181 -3.99 -13.31 20.55
C THR A 181 -4.66 -12.05 20.00
N ILE A 182 -4.83 -11.98 18.68
CA ILE A 182 -5.61 -10.92 18.04
C ILE A 182 -7.04 -10.88 18.60
N GLU A 183 -7.71 -12.02 18.68
CA GLU A 183 -9.07 -12.11 19.21
C GLU A 183 -9.17 -11.58 20.65
N GLU A 184 -8.21 -11.90 21.51
CA GLU A 184 -8.17 -11.39 22.89
C GLU A 184 -7.96 -9.87 22.95
N ASN A 185 -7.14 -9.31 22.06
CA ASN A 185 -6.93 -7.86 21.95
C ASN A 185 -8.16 -7.11 21.40
N LEU A 186 -9.04 -7.81 20.67
CA LEU A 186 -10.25 -7.21 20.09
C LEU A 186 -11.49 -7.25 20.99
N LYS A 187 -11.41 -7.85 22.18
CA LYS A 187 -12.58 -8.03 23.07
C LYS A 187 -13.30 -6.73 23.41
N ASP A 188 -12.53 -5.68 23.69
CA ASP A 188 -13.04 -4.38 24.12
C ASP A 188 -13.10 -3.36 22.97
N VAL A 189 -12.87 -3.80 21.73
CA VAL A 189 -12.97 -2.95 20.54
C VAL A 189 -14.40 -2.97 20.04
N GLU A 190 -15.05 -1.80 20.02
CA GLU A 190 -16.40 -1.63 19.54
C GLU A 190 -16.44 -0.90 18.19
N PHE A 191 -17.31 -1.33 17.29
CA PHE A 191 -17.54 -0.66 16.02
C PHE A 191 -18.43 0.57 16.25
N ASN A 192 -17.91 1.77 15.93
CA ASN A 192 -18.67 3.00 15.99
C ASN A 192 -19.51 3.16 14.71
N GLU A 193 -20.82 2.94 14.79
CA GLU A 193 -21.73 3.05 13.64
C GLU A 193 -21.90 4.49 13.12
N ASN A 194 -21.55 5.51 13.90
CA ASN A 194 -21.65 6.92 13.49
C ASN A 194 -20.48 7.38 12.62
N GLN A 195 -19.39 6.60 12.52
CA GLN A 195 -18.28 6.89 11.64
C GLN A 195 -18.59 6.43 10.19
N LYS A 196 -17.92 7.02 9.20
CA LYS A 196 -18.15 6.73 7.76
C LYS A 196 -16.88 6.28 7.04
N VAL A 197 -15.76 6.22 7.76
CA VAL A 197 -14.43 5.92 7.21
C VAL A 197 -14.29 4.44 6.90
N ILE A 198 -14.75 3.59 7.83
CA ILE A 198 -14.68 2.13 7.73
C ILE A 198 -16.11 1.60 7.58
N ARG A 199 -16.36 0.87 6.51
CA ARG A 199 -17.65 0.21 6.26
C ARG A 199 -17.72 -1.13 7.02
N PRO A 200 -18.90 -1.55 7.47
CA PRO A 200 -19.10 -2.91 7.95
C PRO A 200 -18.75 -3.94 6.85
N TYR A 201 -18.21 -5.09 7.22
CA TYR A 201 -17.82 -6.15 6.28
C TYR A 201 -18.95 -6.62 5.36
N ASN A 202 -20.19 -6.57 5.83
CA ASN A 202 -21.39 -6.96 5.08
C ASN A 202 -21.98 -5.84 4.18
N LYS A 203 -21.40 -4.63 4.22
CA LYS A 203 -21.74 -3.48 3.36
C LYS A 203 -20.46 -2.80 2.83
N PRO A 204 -19.56 -3.53 2.16
CA PRO A 204 -18.30 -3.00 1.70
C PRO A 204 -18.48 -1.98 0.57
N LEU A 205 -17.41 -1.25 0.26
CA LEU A 205 -17.30 -0.40 -0.93
C LEU A 205 -17.20 -1.24 -2.21
N SER A 206 -16.52 -2.39 -2.11
CA SER A 206 -16.42 -3.39 -3.17
C SER A 206 -16.35 -4.78 -2.53
N PRO A 207 -16.90 -5.82 -3.16
CA PRO A 207 -16.81 -7.19 -2.68
C PRO A 207 -15.39 -7.76 -2.77
N THR A 208 -14.52 -7.15 -3.56
CA THR A 208 -13.10 -7.52 -3.74
C THR A 208 -12.19 -6.39 -3.32
N GLY A 209 -10.96 -6.72 -2.95
CA GLY A 209 -9.97 -5.75 -2.46
C GLY A 209 -9.62 -4.66 -3.46
N GLY A 210 -9.13 -3.53 -2.93
CA GLY A 210 -8.73 -2.36 -3.72
C GLY A 210 -7.41 -2.53 -4.49
N VAL A 211 -6.79 -3.71 -4.46
CA VAL A 211 -5.55 -4.06 -5.16
C VAL A 211 -5.74 -5.40 -5.85
N VAL A 212 -5.26 -5.53 -7.09
CA VAL A 212 -5.44 -6.73 -7.92
C VAL A 212 -4.10 -7.18 -8.50
N GLY A 213 -3.88 -8.49 -8.51
CA GLY A 213 -2.80 -9.11 -9.28
C GLY A 213 -3.25 -9.40 -10.70
N LEU A 214 -2.34 -9.20 -11.64
CA LEU A 214 -2.56 -9.44 -13.06
C LEU A 214 -1.59 -10.51 -13.56
N LYS A 215 -2.01 -11.28 -14.55
CA LYS A 215 -1.16 -12.19 -15.33
C LYS A 215 -1.52 -12.10 -16.80
N GLY A 216 -0.52 -12.23 -17.66
CA GLY A 216 -0.68 -12.23 -19.11
C GLY A 216 0.66 -12.43 -19.82
N ASN A 217 0.66 -12.32 -21.14
CA ASN A 217 1.87 -12.48 -21.95
C ASN A 217 2.96 -11.43 -21.64
N LEU A 218 2.56 -10.23 -21.19
CA LEU A 218 3.49 -9.18 -20.76
C LEU A 218 3.96 -9.37 -19.31
N ALA A 219 3.21 -10.08 -18.49
CA ALA A 219 3.50 -10.34 -17.09
C ALA A 219 3.22 -11.81 -16.74
N PRO A 220 3.97 -12.79 -17.30
CA PRO A 220 3.73 -14.20 -17.04
C PRO A 220 3.97 -14.58 -15.57
N ASP A 221 4.92 -13.94 -14.90
CA ASP A 221 5.20 -14.14 -13.47
C ASP A 221 4.33 -13.26 -12.56
N GLY A 222 3.51 -12.39 -13.16
CA GLY A 222 2.58 -11.54 -12.45
C GLY A 222 2.92 -10.07 -12.50
N ALA A 223 1.93 -9.26 -12.14
CA ALA A 223 2.02 -7.82 -11.94
C ALA A 223 0.97 -7.40 -10.91
N ILE A 224 1.03 -6.16 -10.41
CA ILE A 224 0.10 -5.67 -9.41
C ILE A 224 -0.42 -4.27 -9.79
N VAL A 225 -1.69 -4.04 -9.53
CA VAL A 225 -2.35 -2.75 -9.80
C VAL A 225 -3.28 -2.37 -8.66
N LYS A 226 -3.32 -1.10 -8.31
CA LYS A 226 -4.33 -0.53 -7.42
C LYS A 226 -5.57 -0.19 -8.24
N VAL A 227 -6.71 -0.79 -7.89
CA VAL A 227 -8.01 -0.54 -8.53
C VAL A 227 -8.93 0.32 -7.68
N ALA A 228 -8.62 0.52 -6.40
CA ALA A 228 -9.35 1.43 -5.52
C ALA A 228 -9.42 2.84 -6.14
N GLY A 229 -10.64 3.35 -6.34
CA GLY A 229 -10.88 4.66 -6.95
C GLY A 229 -10.72 4.74 -8.48
N LEU A 230 -10.46 3.62 -9.17
CA LEU A 230 -10.51 3.60 -10.64
C LEU A 230 -11.97 3.54 -11.13
N VAL A 231 -12.29 4.40 -12.09
CA VAL A 231 -13.59 4.40 -12.78
C VAL A 231 -13.58 3.43 -13.95
N ASN A 232 -12.46 3.32 -14.65
CA ASN A 232 -12.27 2.44 -15.79
C ASN A 232 -11.12 1.46 -15.53
N THR A 233 -11.37 0.18 -15.68
CA THR A 233 -10.39 -0.91 -15.51
C THR A 233 -9.91 -1.51 -16.83
N PHE A 234 -10.34 -0.96 -17.97
CA PHE A 234 -9.89 -1.35 -19.29
C PHE A 234 -9.11 -0.21 -19.94
N PHE A 235 -7.96 -0.53 -20.52
CA PHE A 235 -7.16 0.40 -21.31
C PHE A 235 -6.47 -0.34 -22.46
N GLU A 236 -6.51 0.24 -23.64
CA GLU A 236 -5.83 -0.25 -24.85
C GLU A 236 -5.09 0.90 -25.51
N GLY A 237 -3.86 0.66 -25.93
CA GLY A 237 -3.04 1.69 -26.56
C GLY A 237 -1.68 1.20 -27.04
N TYR A 238 -1.01 2.07 -27.79
CA TYR A 238 0.35 1.81 -28.27
C TYR A 238 1.37 1.94 -27.15
N ALA A 239 2.26 0.95 -27.03
CA ALA A 239 3.34 0.98 -26.07
C ALA A 239 4.47 1.90 -26.53
N ARG A 240 4.92 2.79 -25.64
CA ARG A 240 6.16 3.54 -25.78
C ARG A 240 7.10 3.19 -24.65
N CYS A 241 8.21 2.52 -24.99
CA CYS A 241 9.15 2.00 -24.04
C CYS A 241 10.24 3.02 -23.69
N PHE A 242 10.67 3.01 -22.44
CA PHE A 242 11.78 3.76 -21.85
C PHE A 242 12.63 2.81 -21.02
N ASP A 243 13.94 2.97 -21.06
CA ASP A 243 14.87 2.08 -20.34
C ASP A 243 15.30 2.64 -18.96
N CYS A 244 14.70 3.77 -18.55
CA CYS A 244 14.79 4.34 -17.20
C CYS A 244 13.65 5.33 -16.96
N GLU A 245 13.41 5.66 -15.68
CA GLU A 245 12.38 6.65 -15.30
C GLU A 245 12.71 8.05 -15.82
N GLU A 246 13.99 8.44 -15.86
CA GLU A 246 14.43 9.77 -16.26
C GLU A 246 13.97 10.13 -17.70
N ASP A 247 14.14 9.21 -18.63
CA ASP A 247 13.70 9.40 -20.01
C ASP A 247 12.18 9.49 -20.14
N ALA A 248 11.47 8.66 -19.39
CA ALA A 248 10.00 8.70 -19.31
C ALA A 248 9.53 10.02 -18.70
N PHE A 249 10.15 10.47 -17.63
CA PHE A 249 9.87 11.75 -16.98
C PHE A 249 10.15 12.94 -17.89
N GLU A 250 11.28 12.94 -18.61
CA GLU A 250 11.60 14.00 -19.60
C GLU A 250 10.52 14.07 -20.69
N CYS A 251 10.13 12.93 -21.23
CA CYS A 251 9.05 12.84 -22.20
C CYS A 251 7.74 13.43 -21.68
N VAL A 252 7.32 13.00 -20.48
CA VAL A 252 6.07 13.46 -19.86
C VAL A 252 6.14 14.95 -19.54
N SER A 253 7.24 15.43 -18.97
CA SER A 253 7.43 16.83 -18.59
C SER A 253 7.31 17.78 -19.79
N LYS A 254 7.79 17.35 -20.95
CA LYS A 254 7.68 18.08 -22.22
C LYS A 254 6.34 17.89 -22.94
N LYS A 255 5.39 17.15 -22.32
CA LYS A 255 4.12 16.74 -22.96
C LYS A 255 4.33 15.98 -24.27
N GLY A 256 5.44 15.24 -24.39
CA GLY A 256 5.82 14.45 -25.54
C GLY A 256 5.07 13.13 -25.65
N TYR A 257 3.78 13.09 -25.33
CA TYR A 257 2.93 11.89 -25.38
C TYR A 257 1.59 12.20 -26.05
N GLU A 258 0.94 11.16 -26.54
CA GLU A 258 -0.40 11.21 -27.08
C GLU A 258 -1.40 10.54 -26.12
N ASN A 259 -2.67 10.94 -26.20
CA ASN A 259 -3.74 10.25 -25.50
C ASN A 259 -3.88 8.83 -26.07
N GLY A 260 -4.03 7.85 -25.20
CA GLY A 260 -4.09 6.43 -25.59
C GLY A 260 -2.73 5.74 -25.61
N GLU A 261 -1.63 6.40 -25.26
CA GLU A 261 -0.35 5.72 -25.12
C GLU A 261 -0.23 4.97 -23.80
N VAL A 262 0.49 3.83 -23.83
CA VAL A 262 0.97 3.09 -22.67
C VAL A 262 2.48 3.35 -22.51
N LYS A 263 2.88 4.03 -21.45
CA LYS A 263 4.29 4.21 -21.12
C LYS A 263 4.81 2.96 -20.42
N VAL A 264 5.83 2.34 -20.98
CA VAL A 264 6.48 1.15 -20.41
C VAL A 264 7.88 1.54 -19.96
N ILE A 265 8.10 1.55 -18.63
CA ILE A 265 9.39 1.90 -18.03
C ILE A 265 10.05 0.60 -17.59
N ARG A 266 11.22 0.29 -18.18
CA ARG A 266 11.94 -0.97 -18.02
C ARG A 266 13.22 -0.78 -17.22
N TYR A 267 13.82 -1.88 -16.78
CA TYR A 267 15.09 -1.93 -16.04
C TYR A 267 15.07 -1.20 -14.70
N GLU A 268 13.88 -1.07 -14.11
CA GLU A 268 13.66 -0.50 -12.78
C GLU A 268 13.26 -1.55 -11.73
N GLY A 269 13.29 -2.82 -12.13
CA GLY A 269 13.05 -3.98 -11.25
C GLY A 269 14.22 -4.25 -10.30
N PRO A 270 14.11 -5.29 -9.44
CA PRO A 270 15.09 -5.57 -8.39
C PRO A 270 16.53 -5.73 -8.85
N LYS A 271 16.76 -6.25 -10.06
CA LYS A 271 18.10 -6.44 -10.63
C LYS A 271 18.49 -5.33 -11.60
N GLY A 272 17.56 -4.85 -12.40
CA GLY A 272 17.82 -3.79 -13.38
C GLY A 272 18.00 -2.42 -12.74
N GLY A 273 17.16 -2.10 -11.74
CA GLY A 273 17.19 -0.85 -10.98
C GLY A 273 17.49 -1.11 -9.49
N PRO A 274 18.75 -1.02 -9.04
CA PRO A 274 19.10 -1.28 -7.64
C PRO A 274 18.24 -0.50 -6.66
N GLY A 275 17.59 -1.23 -5.73
CA GLY A 275 16.64 -0.66 -4.77
C GLY A 275 15.20 -0.61 -5.29
N MET A 276 14.94 -0.96 -6.56
CA MET A 276 13.59 -1.02 -7.15
C MET A 276 12.79 0.24 -6.80
N ARG A 277 13.25 1.39 -7.26
CA ARG A 277 12.66 2.70 -6.91
C ARG A 277 11.20 2.84 -7.35
N GLU A 278 10.51 3.76 -6.71
CA GLU A 278 9.14 4.13 -7.07
C GLU A 278 9.16 5.15 -8.23
N MET A 279 8.31 4.96 -9.24
CA MET A 279 8.18 5.85 -10.41
C MET A 279 7.40 7.12 -10.04
N LEU A 280 7.85 7.83 -9.00
CA LEU A 280 7.13 8.97 -8.44
C LEU A 280 7.18 10.20 -9.35
N SER A 281 8.32 10.49 -9.96
CA SER A 281 8.50 11.68 -10.80
C SER A 281 7.58 11.66 -12.02
N THR A 282 7.52 10.53 -12.70
CA THR A 282 6.68 10.35 -13.90
C THR A 282 5.18 10.38 -13.55
N THR A 283 4.77 9.70 -12.46
CA THR A 283 3.36 9.70 -12.02
C THR A 283 2.91 11.08 -11.54
N ALA A 284 3.77 11.80 -10.82
CA ALA A 284 3.50 13.17 -10.37
C ALA A 284 3.32 14.15 -11.56
N ALA A 285 4.20 14.03 -12.58
CA ALA A 285 4.11 14.86 -13.76
C ALA A 285 2.82 14.61 -14.57
N LEU A 286 2.39 13.35 -14.70
CA LEU A 286 1.10 13.02 -15.36
C LEU A 286 -0.10 13.53 -14.53
N SER A 287 -0.08 13.35 -13.22
CA SER A 287 -1.14 13.85 -12.34
C SER A 287 -1.26 15.37 -12.38
N GLY A 288 -0.12 16.09 -12.39
CA GLY A 288 -0.08 17.55 -12.49
C GLY A 288 -0.59 18.11 -13.83
N GLN A 289 -0.62 17.28 -14.87
CA GLN A 289 -1.13 17.64 -16.20
C GLN A 289 -2.59 17.24 -16.44
N ASP A 290 -3.24 16.66 -15.44
CA ASP A 290 -4.64 16.21 -15.48
C ASP A 290 -4.95 15.23 -16.63
N VAL A 291 -4.00 14.35 -16.93
CA VAL A 291 -4.12 13.30 -17.97
C VAL A 291 -4.58 11.96 -17.42
N GLY A 292 -5.12 11.93 -16.22
CA GLY A 292 -5.62 10.72 -15.58
C GLY A 292 -6.60 9.95 -16.46
N GLY A 293 -6.32 8.67 -16.68
CA GLY A 293 -7.12 7.79 -17.53
C GLY A 293 -6.90 7.93 -19.05
N LYS A 294 -6.06 8.87 -19.51
CA LYS A 294 -5.71 9.06 -20.92
C LYS A 294 -4.39 8.42 -21.33
N VAL A 295 -3.54 8.15 -20.33
CA VAL A 295 -2.24 7.49 -20.49
C VAL A 295 -2.12 6.44 -19.39
N ALA A 296 -1.65 5.24 -19.72
CA ALA A 296 -1.34 4.21 -18.77
C ALA A 296 0.19 4.10 -18.55
N LEU A 297 0.59 3.60 -17.37
CA LEU A 297 1.97 3.32 -17.02
C LEU A 297 2.14 1.84 -16.69
N ILE A 298 3.21 1.24 -17.20
CA ILE A 298 3.63 -0.13 -16.87
C ILE A 298 5.11 -0.09 -16.51
N THR A 299 5.52 -0.83 -15.47
CA THR A 299 6.93 -0.94 -15.08
C THR A 299 7.23 -2.27 -14.41
N ASP A 300 8.45 -2.77 -14.60
CA ASP A 300 9.03 -3.84 -13.79
C ASP A 300 9.54 -3.34 -12.42
N GLY A 301 9.64 -2.03 -12.25
CA GLY A 301 9.79 -1.35 -10.96
C GLY A 301 8.48 -1.28 -10.18
N ARG A 302 8.30 -0.25 -9.35
CA ARG A 302 7.13 -0.05 -8.50
C ARG A 302 6.62 1.39 -8.54
N PHE A 303 5.41 1.58 -8.05
CA PHE A 303 4.80 2.89 -7.89
C PHE A 303 4.66 3.26 -6.42
N SER A 304 4.69 4.55 -6.13
CA SER A 304 4.36 5.09 -4.81
C SER A 304 2.93 4.72 -4.39
N GLY A 305 2.71 4.51 -3.10
CA GLY A 305 1.38 4.23 -2.53
C GLY A 305 0.34 5.32 -2.79
N GLY A 306 0.77 6.57 -3.05
CA GLY A 306 -0.08 7.70 -3.40
C GLY A 306 -0.44 7.80 -4.89
N THR A 307 0.13 6.94 -5.73
CA THR A 307 -0.11 6.94 -7.18
C THR A 307 -1.59 6.70 -7.51
N ARG A 308 -2.09 7.45 -8.47
CA ARG A 308 -3.44 7.36 -9.04
C ARG A 308 -3.38 7.05 -10.52
N GLY A 309 -4.45 6.48 -11.05
CA GLY A 309 -4.59 6.17 -12.48
C GLY A 309 -4.18 4.75 -12.82
N LEU A 310 -4.08 4.50 -14.12
CA LEU A 310 -3.79 3.16 -14.68
C LEU A 310 -2.29 2.87 -14.61
N CYS A 311 -1.81 2.43 -13.44
CA CYS A 311 -0.40 2.16 -13.17
C CYS A 311 -0.22 0.70 -12.74
N VAL A 312 0.38 -0.12 -13.62
CA VAL A 312 0.69 -1.54 -13.38
C VAL A 312 2.17 -1.67 -13.06
N GLY A 313 2.48 -2.06 -11.85
CA GLY A 313 3.85 -2.25 -11.37
C GLY A 313 4.21 -3.71 -11.09
N HIS A 314 5.47 -3.93 -10.70
CA HIS A 314 6.01 -5.24 -10.37
C HIS A 314 5.83 -6.27 -11.51
N VAL A 315 5.95 -5.82 -12.76
CA VAL A 315 5.82 -6.71 -13.92
C VAL A 315 6.97 -7.72 -13.90
N GLY A 316 6.61 -8.98 -13.84
CA GLY A 316 7.56 -10.09 -13.81
C GLY A 316 7.38 -11.05 -14.98
N PRO A 317 8.53 -11.59 -15.48
CA PRO A 317 9.91 -11.29 -15.12
C PRO A 317 10.34 -9.87 -15.51
N GLU A 318 11.23 -9.26 -14.72
CA GLU A 318 11.78 -7.94 -15.06
C GLU A 318 12.61 -7.95 -16.35
N ALA A 319 12.71 -6.82 -17.04
CA ALA A 319 13.44 -6.71 -18.32
C ALA A 319 14.92 -7.14 -18.17
N ALA A 320 15.58 -6.81 -17.06
CA ALA A 320 16.97 -7.19 -16.79
C ALA A 320 17.21 -8.70 -16.67
N THR A 321 16.16 -9.50 -16.52
CA THR A 321 16.23 -10.98 -16.46
C THR A 321 15.58 -11.66 -17.66
N GLY A 322 15.36 -10.91 -18.74
CA GLY A 322 14.79 -11.43 -19.99
C GLY A 322 13.26 -11.32 -20.05
N GLY A 323 12.65 -10.47 -19.23
CA GLY A 323 11.27 -10.07 -19.36
C GLY A 323 11.02 -9.17 -20.61
N PRO A 324 9.75 -8.96 -20.96
CA PRO A 324 9.37 -8.15 -22.12
C PRO A 324 9.84 -6.70 -22.05
#